data_87d4c300f667b56ac8d2d2fe322cb27c
#
_entry.id   87d4c300f667b56ac8d2d2fe322cb27c
#
_cell.length_a   1.000
_cell.length_b   1.000
_cell.length_c   1.000
_cell.angle_alpha   90.00
_cell.angle_beta   90.00
_cell.angle_gamma   90.00
#
_symmetry.space_group_name_H-M   'P 1'
#
loop_
_entity.id
_entity.type
_entity.pdbx_description
1 polymer ?
#
loop_
_entity_poly.entity_id
_entity_poly.type
_entity_poly.pdbx_seq_one_letter_code
_entity_poly.pdbx_strand_id
1 'polypeptide(L)'
;MGAKRVVPARELSLEEIQEIKDDTGLDMECFVHGALCYCYSGQCFMSSMLGGRSGNRGRCAGTCRLPFYLDGTKNTKNAYPLSLKDLCTIEHLPEILDHGVDSLKIEGRMKGSRYVGEVTRIYRKYVDLYLSEKPYKVESEDLKILMEVFNRGGFTGGYYKEYHGKDMMSMKRP
;
A
#
# COMPACT_ATOMS: atom_id res chain seq x y z
N MET A 1 -25.49 -11.47 -3.66
CA MET A 1 -24.85 -10.72 -4.78
C MET A 1 -23.83 -11.56 -5.57
N GLY A 2 -23.45 -12.75 -5.17
CA GLY A 2 -22.61 -13.70 -5.93
C GLY A 2 -21.12 -13.30 -6.06
N ALA A 3 -20.64 -12.40 -5.23
CA ALA A 3 -19.19 -12.14 -5.14
C ALA A 3 -18.48 -13.39 -4.63
N LYS A 4 -17.32 -13.72 -5.21
CA LYS A 4 -16.47 -14.83 -4.75
C LYS A 4 -15.22 -14.34 -4.03
N ARG A 5 -14.78 -13.10 -4.35
CA ARG A 5 -13.59 -12.47 -3.79
C ARG A 5 -13.89 -11.01 -3.49
N VAL A 6 -13.33 -10.49 -2.42
CA VAL A 6 -13.40 -9.09 -2.03
C VAL A 6 -12.01 -8.50 -1.86
N VAL A 7 -11.91 -7.21 -2.13
CA VAL A 7 -10.71 -6.41 -1.83
C VAL A 7 -11.05 -5.55 -0.63
N PRO A 8 -10.60 -5.89 0.57
CA PRO A 8 -10.88 -5.10 1.76
C PRO A 8 -10.24 -3.71 1.69
N ALA A 9 -10.76 -2.78 2.49
CA ALA A 9 -10.16 -1.47 2.64
C ALA A 9 -8.73 -1.60 3.16
N ARG A 10 -7.84 -0.69 2.75
CA ARG A 10 -6.42 -0.72 3.15
C ARG A 10 -6.19 -0.42 4.62
N GLU A 11 -7.18 0.13 5.28
CA GLU A 11 -7.15 0.54 6.69
C GLU A 11 -7.39 -0.61 7.67
N LEU A 12 -7.78 -1.78 7.19
CA LEU A 12 -8.03 -2.95 8.03
C LEU A 12 -6.73 -3.62 8.50
N SER A 13 -6.74 -4.11 9.73
CA SER A 13 -5.70 -4.98 10.26
C SER A 13 -5.78 -6.40 9.70
N LEU A 14 -4.78 -7.24 9.94
CA LEU A 14 -4.81 -8.63 9.50
C LEU A 14 -5.88 -9.43 10.25
N GLU A 15 -6.09 -9.14 11.53
CA GLU A 15 -7.11 -9.77 12.37
C GLU A 15 -8.52 -9.45 11.83
N GLU A 16 -8.81 -8.19 11.51
CA GLU A 16 -10.08 -7.78 10.93
C GLU A 16 -10.34 -8.43 9.55
N ILE A 17 -9.28 -8.58 8.74
CA ILE A 17 -9.37 -9.26 7.43
C ILE A 17 -9.68 -10.74 7.61
N GLN A 18 -9.04 -11.40 8.58
CA GLN A 18 -9.32 -12.80 8.90
C GLN A 18 -10.75 -12.98 9.41
N GLU A 19 -11.22 -12.12 10.32
CA GLU A 19 -12.59 -12.15 10.83
C GLU A 19 -13.61 -12.04 9.68
N ILE A 20 -13.42 -11.09 8.76
CA ILE A 20 -14.28 -10.95 7.57
C ILE A 20 -14.26 -12.22 6.72
N LYS A 21 -13.10 -12.85 6.53
CA LYS A 21 -12.99 -14.10 5.78
C LYS A 21 -13.75 -15.23 6.46
N ASP A 22 -13.55 -15.39 7.75
CA ASP A 22 -14.18 -16.45 8.55
C ASP A 22 -15.71 -16.32 8.57
N ASP A 23 -16.20 -15.08 8.68
CA ASP A 23 -17.65 -14.78 8.70
C ASP A 23 -18.31 -14.94 7.33
N THR A 24 -17.60 -14.66 6.25
CA THR A 24 -18.21 -14.60 4.91
C THR A 24 -17.87 -15.78 4.01
N GLY A 25 -16.78 -16.48 4.27
CA GLY A 25 -16.22 -17.54 3.42
C GLY A 25 -15.75 -17.04 2.05
N LEU A 26 -15.52 -15.71 1.87
CA LEU A 26 -15.06 -15.14 0.63
C LEU A 26 -13.53 -15.12 0.55
N ASP A 27 -13.00 -15.24 -0.68
CA ASP A 27 -11.57 -14.99 -0.92
C ASP A 27 -11.20 -13.54 -0.58
N MET A 28 -10.05 -13.35 0.07
CA MET A 28 -9.49 -12.03 0.40
C MET A 28 -8.35 -11.67 -0.56
N GLU A 29 -8.49 -10.53 -1.26
CA GLU A 29 -7.43 -9.96 -2.09
C GLU A 29 -6.89 -8.69 -1.45
N CYS A 30 -5.67 -8.72 -0.93
CA CYS A 30 -5.09 -7.64 -0.14
C CYS A 30 -3.94 -6.92 -0.85
N PHE A 31 -3.87 -5.60 -0.68
CA PHE A 31 -2.75 -4.83 -1.21
C PHE A 31 -1.47 -5.12 -0.42
N VAL A 32 -0.39 -5.47 -1.13
CA VAL A 32 0.91 -5.80 -0.52
C VAL A 32 2.02 -4.85 -0.94
N HIS A 33 1.85 -4.11 -2.04
CA HIS A 33 2.89 -3.18 -2.52
C HIS A 33 2.29 -1.99 -3.27
N GLY A 34 2.93 -0.83 -3.13
CA GLY A 34 2.65 0.37 -3.91
C GLY A 34 1.94 1.48 -3.12
N ALA A 35 1.23 2.34 -3.82
CA ALA A 35 0.70 3.57 -3.25
C ALA A 35 -0.33 3.36 -2.13
N LEU A 36 -0.10 4.02 -0.99
CA LEU A 36 -1.11 4.20 0.06
C LEU A 36 -1.90 5.49 -0.14
N CYS A 37 -3.12 5.51 0.37
CA CYS A 37 -3.99 6.68 0.39
C CYS A 37 -3.97 7.33 1.79
N TYR A 38 -3.91 8.66 1.84
CA TYR A 38 -4.02 9.42 3.09
C TYR A 38 -5.41 9.37 3.70
N CYS A 39 -6.44 9.31 2.84
CA CYS A 39 -7.83 9.29 3.26
C CYS A 39 -8.35 7.86 3.38
N TYR A 40 -9.34 7.65 4.23
CA TYR A 40 -10.11 6.41 4.26
C TYR A 40 -10.64 6.05 2.88
N SER A 41 -10.64 4.75 2.58
CA SER A 41 -11.08 4.21 1.29
C SER A 41 -12.51 4.64 0.97
N GLY A 42 -12.72 5.17 -0.24
CA GLY A 42 -14.04 5.61 -0.71
C GLY A 42 -14.53 6.96 -0.15
N GLN A 43 -13.75 7.67 0.68
CA GLN A 43 -14.22 8.88 1.38
C GLN A 43 -13.48 10.18 0.99
N CYS A 44 -12.59 10.12 0.01
CA CYS A 44 -11.81 11.30 -0.37
C CYS A 44 -12.56 12.23 -1.32
N PHE A 45 -12.78 13.47 -0.90
CA PHE A 45 -13.36 14.55 -1.72
C PHE A 45 -12.32 15.56 -2.23
N MET A 46 -11.07 15.53 -1.73
CA MET A 46 -10.07 16.55 -2.03
C MET A 46 -9.87 16.75 -3.54
N SER A 47 -9.65 15.68 -4.28
CA SER A 47 -9.45 15.75 -5.74
C SER A 47 -10.70 16.21 -6.50
N SER A 48 -11.89 15.93 -5.98
CA SER A 48 -13.16 16.42 -6.55
C SER A 48 -13.31 17.92 -6.35
N MET A 49 -13.03 18.41 -5.16
CA MET A 49 -13.19 19.84 -4.81
C MET A 49 -12.14 20.71 -5.49
N LEU A 50 -10.89 20.27 -5.60
CA LEU A 50 -9.81 21.04 -6.18
C LEU A 50 -9.71 20.97 -7.71
N GLY A 51 -10.29 19.96 -8.35
CA GLY A 51 -10.12 19.76 -9.79
C GLY A 51 -11.24 18.98 -10.49
N GLY A 52 -12.40 18.81 -9.86
CA GLY A 52 -13.56 18.11 -10.44
C GLY A 52 -13.31 16.60 -10.73
N ARG A 53 -12.22 16.01 -10.18
CA ARG A 53 -11.83 14.63 -10.43
C ARG A 53 -12.08 13.76 -9.21
N SER A 54 -13.12 12.93 -9.24
CA SER A 54 -13.45 12.06 -8.10
C SER A 54 -12.43 10.94 -7.89
N GLY A 55 -11.73 10.96 -6.75
CA GLY A 55 -10.85 9.89 -6.32
C GLY A 55 -11.61 8.58 -6.07
N ASN A 56 -12.82 8.68 -5.52
CA ASN A 56 -13.70 7.53 -5.22
C ASN A 56 -14.22 6.83 -6.50
N ARG A 57 -14.08 7.48 -7.66
CA ARG A 57 -14.42 6.94 -9.00
C ARG A 57 -13.17 6.62 -9.83
N GLY A 58 -12.02 6.40 -9.20
CA GLY A 58 -10.77 6.04 -9.86
C GLY A 58 -10.09 7.18 -10.63
N ARG A 59 -10.51 8.45 -10.45
CA ARG A 59 -9.99 9.63 -11.17
C ARG A 59 -9.14 10.56 -10.29
N CYS A 60 -8.58 10.03 -9.20
CA CYS A 60 -7.76 10.82 -8.28
C CYS A 60 -6.60 11.53 -8.99
N ALA A 61 -6.45 12.84 -8.73
CA ALA A 61 -5.32 13.65 -9.23
C ALA A 61 -4.08 13.62 -8.32
N GLY A 62 -4.13 12.87 -7.21
CA GLY A 62 -3.02 12.78 -6.26
C GLY A 62 -2.75 14.09 -5.51
N THR A 63 -3.79 14.87 -5.21
CA THR A 63 -3.68 16.19 -4.56
C THR A 63 -2.96 16.13 -3.21
N CYS A 64 -3.11 15.04 -2.43
CA CYS A 64 -2.37 14.83 -1.19
C CYS A 64 -0.85 14.69 -1.38
N ARG A 65 -0.38 14.56 -2.62
CA ARG A 65 1.06 14.48 -2.99
C ARG A 65 1.65 15.83 -3.38
N LEU A 66 0.87 16.89 -3.31
CA LEU A 66 1.33 18.27 -3.55
C LEU A 66 1.91 18.86 -2.26
N PRO A 67 2.75 19.90 -2.38
CA PRO A 67 3.23 20.62 -1.20
C PRO A 67 2.08 21.45 -0.58
N PHE A 68 2.01 21.43 0.74
CA PHE A 68 1.08 22.23 1.53
C PHE A 68 1.83 23.14 2.51
N TYR A 69 1.30 24.31 2.70
CA TYR A 69 1.78 25.26 3.69
C TYR A 69 0.78 25.34 4.85
N LEU A 70 1.24 25.15 6.05
CA LEU A 70 0.44 25.36 7.24
C LEU A 70 0.56 26.83 7.64
N ASP A 71 -0.56 27.49 7.92
CA ASP A 71 -0.64 28.88 8.37
C ASP A 71 0.05 29.90 7.43
N GLY A 72 0.08 29.61 6.12
CA GLY A 72 0.74 30.46 5.13
C GLY A 72 2.27 30.47 5.18
N THR A 73 2.88 29.70 6.07
CA THR A 73 4.32 29.62 6.22
C THR A 73 4.90 28.51 5.36
N LYS A 74 5.89 28.84 4.52
CA LYS A 74 6.64 27.84 3.74
C LYS A 74 7.49 26.98 4.69
N ASN A 75 6.99 25.78 5.02
CA ASN A 75 7.81 24.81 5.71
C ASN A 75 8.58 23.95 4.68
N THR A 76 9.82 24.36 4.38
CA THR A 76 10.65 23.69 3.38
C THR A 76 11.11 22.28 3.81
N LYS A 77 11.13 21.97 5.10
CA LYS A 77 11.52 20.65 5.61
C LYS A 77 10.40 19.62 5.54
N ASN A 78 9.15 20.03 5.70
CA ASN A 78 7.97 19.16 5.74
C ASN A 78 6.91 19.67 4.74
N ALA A 79 7.32 19.93 3.51
CA ALA A 79 6.44 20.51 2.49
C ALA A 79 5.31 19.57 2.03
N TYR A 80 5.42 18.28 2.31
CA TYR A 80 4.47 17.24 1.86
C TYR A 80 3.80 16.50 3.02
N PRO A 81 3.09 17.21 3.92
CA PRO A 81 2.57 16.64 5.15
C PRO A 81 1.46 15.59 4.97
N LEU A 82 0.84 15.52 3.79
CA LEU A 82 -0.19 14.54 3.44
C LEU A 82 0.34 13.39 2.58
N SER A 83 1.65 13.37 2.27
CA SER A 83 2.24 12.32 1.44
C SER A 83 2.68 11.13 2.27
N LEU A 84 2.00 10.00 2.12
CA LEU A 84 2.41 8.73 2.71
C LEU A 84 3.60 8.11 1.95
N LYS A 85 4.41 7.32 2.66
CA LYS A 85 5.32 6.35 2.06
C LYS A 85 4.51 5.30 1.28
N ASP A 86 5.17 4.55 0.41
CA ASP A 86 4.51 3.45 -0.27
C ASP A 86 4.45 2.19 0.61
N LEU A 87 3.42 1.38 0.42
CA LEU A 87 3.30 0.08 1.06
C LEU A 87 4.37 -0.87 0.52
N CYS A 88 5.04 -1.58 1.42
CA CYS A 88 5.86 -2.74 1.11
C CYS A 88 5.79 -3.71 2.27
N THR A 89 5.14 -4.84 2.05
CA THR A 89 4.88 -5.84 3.08
C THR A 89 5.71 -7.10 2.92
N ILE A 90 6.77 -7.04 2.10
CA ILE A 90 7.54 -8.23 1.74
C ILE A 90 8.13 -8.94 2.98
N GLU A 91 8.51 -8.21 4.02
CA GLU A 91 9.04 -8.77 5.26
C GLU A 91 7.95 -9.39 6.15
N HIS A 92 6.68 -9.01 5.92
CA HIS A 92 5.50 -9.49 6.66
C HIS A 92 4.64 -10.45 5.84
N LEU A 93 5.13 -10.89 4.68
CA LEU A 93 4.36 -11.73 3.76
C LEU A 93 3.90 -13.06 4.38
N PRO A 94 4.71 -13.78 5.19
CA PRO A 94 4.25 -14.97 5.90
C PRO A 94 3.03 -14.69 6.77
N GLU A 95 3.09 -13.64 7.59
CA GLU A 95 2.01 -13.24 8.49
C GLU A 95 0.71 -12.93 7.72
N ILE A 96 0.82 -12.25 6.58
CA ILE A 96 -0.33 -11.94 5.70
C ILE A 96 -0.97 -13.22 5.14
N LEU A 97 -0.14 -14.17 4.71
CA LEU A 97 -0.61 -15.44 4.16
C LEU A 97 -1.21 -16.34 5.25
N ASP A 98 -0.63 -16.34 6.45
CA ASP A 98 -1.13 -17.09 7.62
C ASP A 98 -2.52 -16.60 8.08
N HIS A 99 -2.84 -15.30 7.89
CA HIS A 99 -4.17 -14.74 8.13
C HIS A 99 -5.17 -15.00 6.98
N GLY A 100 -4.85 -15.91 6.09
CA GLY A 100 -5.77 -16.41 5.08
C GLY A 100 -6.00 -15.50 3.88
N VAL A 101 -5.07 -14.60 3.57
CA VAL A 101 -5.12 -13.81 2.33
C VAL A 101 -4.87 -14.72 1.12
N ASP A 102 -5.84 -14.77 0.20
CA ASP A 102 -5.82 -15.68 -0.97
C ASP A 102 -5.15 -15.06 -2.19
N SER A 103 -5.10 -13.73 -2.26
CA SER A 103 -4.57 -13.01 -3.44
C SER A 103 -3.81 -11.75 -3.02
N LEU A 104 -2.63 -11.58 -3.58
CA LEU A 104 -1.76 -10.44 -3.32
C LEU A 104 -1.90 -9.41 -4.44
N LYS A 105 -2.27 -8.17 -4.06
CA LYS A 105 -2.49 -7.07 -5.00
C LYS A 105 -1.35 -6.07 -4.98
N ILE A 106 -0.75 -5.83 -6.14
CA ILE A 106 0.28 -4.80 -6.32
C ILE A 106 -0.37 -3.57 -6.95
N GLU A 107 -0.29 -2.41 -6.27
CA GLU A 107 -0.77 -1.15 -6.84
C GLU A 107 0.30 -0.58 -7.78
N GLY A 108 -0.07 -0.36 -9.04
CA GLY A 108 0.92 0.09 -10.01
C GLY A 108 0.34 0.54 -11.34
N ARG A 109 -0.94 0.91 -11.42
CA ARG A 109 -1.67 1.24 -12.67
C ARG A 109 -0.96 2.27 -13.57
N MET A 110 -0.24 3.23 -12.99
CA MET A 110 0.49 4.28 -13.71
C MET A 110 2.00 4.04 -13.73
N LYS A 111 2.45 2.82 -13.47
CA LYS A 111 3.87 2.47 -13.39
C LYS A 111 4.36 1.83 -14.69
N GLY A 112 5.65 2.02 -14.98
CA GLY A 112 6.30 1.41 -16.14
C GLY A 112 6.50 -0.10 -15.99
N SER A 113 6.82 -0.77 -17.10
CA SER A 113 7.02 -2.22 -17.17
C SER A 113 8.10 -2.74 -16.22
N ARG A 114 9.19 -1.99 -16.02
CA ARG A 114 10.27 -2.36 -15.08
C ARG A 114 9.73 -2.50 -13.65
N TYR A 115 8.91 -1.55 -13.18
CA TYR A 115 8.28 -1.64 -11.87
C TYR A 115 7.41 -2.89 -11.75
N VAL A 116 6.51 -3.11 -12.72
CA VAL A 116 5.62 -4.27 -12.72
C VAL A 116 6.42 -5.57 -12.71
N GLY A 117 7.41 -5.69 -13.59
CA GLY A 117 8.24 -6.89 -13.71
C GLY A 117 9.02 -7.20 -12.43
N GLU A 118 9.77 -6.21 -11.89
CA GLU A 118 10.61 -6.44 -10.72
C GLU A 118 9.80 -6.67 -9.45
N VAL A 119 8.75 -5.89 -9.20
CA VAL A 119 7.92 -6.08 -8.02
C VAL A 119 7.24 -7.44 -8.05
N THR A 120 6.66 -7.84 -9.19
CA THR A 120 6.00 -9.14 -9.31
C THR A 120 7.01 -10.30 -9.15
N ARG A 121 8.18 -10.21 -9.79
CA ARG A 121 9.25 -11.21 -9.67
C ARG A 121 9.68 -11.42 -8.22
N ILE A 122 9.91 -10.31 -7.50
CA ILE A 122 10.36 -10.36 -6.11
C ILE A 122 9.25 -10.94 -5.22
N TYR A 123 8.01 -10.44 -5.31
CA TYR A 123 6.91 -11.01 -4.52
C TYR A 123 6.68 -12.49 -4.85
N ARG A 124 6.76 -12.92 -6.12
CA ARG A 124 6.66 -14.33 -6.49
C ARG A 124 7.76 -15.17 -5.84
N LYS A 125 9.02 -14.71 -5.88
CA LYS A 125 10.16 -15.37 -5.21
C LYS A 125 9.86 -15.63 -3.73
N TYR A 126 9.31 -14.66 -3.02
CA TYR A 126 9.05 -14.77 -1.59
C TYR A 126 7.78 -15.54 -1.24
N VAL A 127 6.78 -15.56 -2.09
CA VAL A 127 5.66 -16.48 -1.97
C VAL A 127 6.14 -17.93 -2.14
N ASP A 128 6.98 -18.20 -3.15
CA ASP A 128 7.54 -19.54 -3.36
C ASP A 128 8.44 -19.98 -2.20
N LEU A 129 9.21 -19.05 -1.63
CA LEU A 129 10.02 -19.30 -0.45
C LEU A 129 9.14 -19.72 0.74
N TYR A 130 8.07 -18.96 1.03
CA TYR A 130 7.12 -19.27 2.08
C TYR A 130 6.48 -20.66 1.88
N LEU A 131 5.99 -20.95 0.67
CA LEU A 131 5.36 -22.23 0.33
C LEU A 131 6.33 -23.41 0.39
N SER A 132 7.63 -23.18 0.32
CA SER A 132 8.67 -24.24 0.43
C SER A 132 9.00 -24.59 1.87
N GLU A 133 8.38 -23.96 2.87
CA GLU A 133 8.61 -24.16 4.32
C GLU A 133 10.06 -23.93 4.76
N LYS A 134 10.85 -23.24 3.94
CA LYS A 134 12.22 -22.85 4.27
C LYS A 134 12.24 -21.60 5.15
N PRO A 135 13.33 -21.35 5.89
CA PRO A 135 13.46 -20.13 6.68
C PRO A 135 13.22 -18.89 5.84
N TYR A 136 12.23 -18.08 6.23
CA TYR A 136 11.87 -16.85 5.51
C TYR A 136 12.81 -15.71 5.90
N LYS A 137 13.54 -15.21 4.92
CA LYS A 137 14.41 -14.05 5.10
C LYS A 137 14.47 -13.26 3.79
N VAL A 138 14.16 -11.97 3.88
CA VAL A 138 14.23 -11.06 2.73
C VAL A 138 15.70 -10.63 2.52
N GLU A 139 16.18 -10.76 1.29
CA GLU A 139 17.51 -10.33 0.89
C GLU A 139 17.58 -8.81 0.75
N SER A 140 18.64 -8.19 1.24
CA SER A 140 18.83 -6.74 1.18
C SER A 140 18.89 -6.21 -0.26
N GLU A 141 19.37 -7.01 -1.21
CA GLU A 141 19.41 -6.64 -2.62
C GLU A 141 18.01 -6.53 -3.23
N ASP A 142 17.08 -7.45 -2.89
CA ASP A 142 15.70 -7.36 -3.34
C ASP A 142 14.99 -6.12 -2.76
N LEU A 143 15.22 -5.81 -1.47
CA LEU A 143 14.70 -4.57 -0.88
C LEU A 143 15.25 -3.33 -1.58
N LYS A 144 16.54 -3.33 -1.93
CA LYS A 144 17.17 -2.25 -2.69
C LYS A 144 16.55 -2.09 -4.08
N ILE A 145 16.33 -3.19 -4.81
CA ILE A 145 15.65 -3.16 -6.10
C ILE A 145 14.25 -2.58 -5.97
N LEU A 146 13.46 -3.02 -4.98
CA LEU A 146 12.12 -2.46 -4.72
C LEU A 146 12.16 -0.94 -4.46
N MET A 147 13.15 -0.46 -3.70
CA MET A 147 13.38 0.96 -3.47
C MET A 147 13.77 1.72 -4.75
N GLU A 148 14.61 1.15 -5.59
CA GLU A 148 15.11 1.77 -6.82
C GLU A 148 14.07 1.84 -7.93
N VAL A 149 13.22 0.82 -8.08
CA VAL A 149 12.22 0.81 -9.15
C VAL A 149 11.15 1.86 -8.95
N PHE A 150 10.73 2.11 -7.73
CA PHE A 150 9.89 3.26 -7.36
C PHE A 150 9.52 3.26 -5.87
N ASN A 151 9.63 4.42 -5.22
CA ASN A 151 9.01 4.69 -3.92
C ASN A 151 8.75 6.19 -3.72
N ARG A 152 7.87 6.55 -2.76
CA ARG A 152 7.56 7.93 -2.35
C ARG A 152 8.16 8.23 -0.98
N GLY A 153 9.48 8.32 -0.91
CA GLY A 153 10.19 8.67 0.32
C GLY A 153 10.33 7.53 1.32
N GLY A 154 10.31 6.29 0.83
CA GLY A 154 10.50 5.07 1.61
C GLY A 154 9.28 4.17 1.64
N PHE A 155 9.38 3.10 2.44
CA PHE A 155 8.35 2.09 2.61
C PHE A 155 7.75 2.09 4.01
N THR A 156 6.56 1.53 4.13
CA THR A 156 5.82 1.25 5.37
C THR A 156 5.08 -0.09 5.24
N GLY A 157 4.86 -0.78 6.36
CA GLY A 157 4.02 -1.98 6.43
C GLY A 157 2.52 -1.70 6.31
N GLY A 158 2.13 -0.42 6.24
CA GLY A 158 0.73 -0.03 6.14
C GLY A 158 -0.02 -0.21 7.46
N TYR A 159 -1.28 -0.63 7.35
CA TYR A 159 -2.21 -0.79 8.47
C TYR A 159 -2.29 -2.22 9.01
N TYR A 160 -1.56 -3.16 8.43
CA TYR A 160 -1.58 -4.58 8.83
C TYR A 160 -1.08 -4.84 10.25
N LYS A 161 -0.32 -3.91 10.81
CA LYS A 161 0.05 -3.88 12.23
C LYS A 161 -0.64 -2.70 12.89
N GLU A 162 -1.05 -2.85 14.13
CA GLU A 162 -1.83 -1.85 14.90
C GLU A 162 -1.19 -0.45 14.99
N TYR A 163 0.09 -0.31 14.64
CA TYR A 163 0.79 0.96 14.77
C TYR A 163 0.64 1.85 13.54
N HIS A 164 -0.12 2.92 13.70
CA HIS A 164 -0.34 3.97 12.70
C HIS A 164 0.21 5.29 13.21
N GLY A 165 1.02 5.98 12.43
CA GLY A 165 1.55 7.24 12.92
C GLY A 165 2.45 7.96 11.91
N LYS A 166 3.29 8.84 12.45
CA LYS A 166 4.22 9.68 11.66
C LYS A 166 5.16 8.88 10.78
N ASP A 167 5.47 7.65 11.14
CA ASP A 167 6.37 6.77 10.39
C ASP A 167 5.80 6.35 9.03
N MET A 168 4.49 6.41 8.86
CA MET A 168 3.84 6.22 7.56
C MET A 168 4.01 7.42 6.62
N MET A 169 4.37 8.59 7.15
CA MET A 169 4.45 9.84 6.38
C MET A 169 5.81 9.98 5.71
N SER A 170 5.82 10.37 4.43
CA SER A 170 7.05 10.67 3.71
C SER A 170 7.63 12.03 4.07
N MET A 171 6.78 13.05 4.27
CA MET A 171 7.15 14.45 4.48
C MET A 171 8.03 15.06 3.36
N LYS A 172 8.51 14.25 2.42
CA LYS A 172 9.41 14.63 1.33
C LYS A 172 8.64 14.68 0.00
N ARG A 173 9.25 15.30 -0.99
CA ARG A 173 8.74 15.27 -2.36
C ARG A 173 8.60 13.82 -2.83
N PRO A 174 7.39 13.40 -3.28
CA PRO A 174 7.14 12.06 -3.79
C PRO A 174 7.76 11.84 -5.16
#